data_ef2d207cea003bb3d0b5868ef92327e8
#
_entry.id   ef2d207cea003bb3d0b5868ef92327e8
#
_cell.length_a   1.000
_cell.length_b   1.000
_cell.length_c   1.000
_cell.angle_alpha   90.00
_cell.angle_beta   90.00
_cell.angle_gamma   90.00
#
_symmetry.space_group_name_H-M   'P 1'
#
loop_
_entity.id
_entity.type
_entity.pdbx_description
1 polymer ?
#
loop_
_entity_poly.entity_id
_entity_poly.type
_entity_poly.pdbx_seq_one_letter_code
_entity_poly.pdbx_strand_id
1 'polypeptide(L)'
;MSKFKYPVDTDQFQIIREQGLLYVDKTDLMFDLANRYRYVFLARPRRFGKSLLCNTFKAYFQGQKELFNGLKVMELEKEWTKFPVLHFDMSELKNCTNIQSMRNILSDMIARYEEQFGAVKMIEEEGARFRRLLEHIYSSMGKQVVVLIDEYDAPMMRYLYDEKMRESVRSLLRGFYQIIKSGAAYLRFVFITGVTKFSQLSIFSELNNLYQISLLDGYSGICGITQNELNTVLRPCVEEFAEALGISTSKAYALLKKNYDGYHFSPKGQDVYAPFSLLRALNDKTTNHYWFESGTSTALLEHLKRYPITRALDYDGVEVCENEFSIPCESADTPMPLLYQSGYLTIASYDPLLKLYVLKIPNNEVRKGLIDCLMPIILKRTVADNNGLVTAMAKAIFSCDLGKALTALRSYIAKIPYDIITKEEWECNESREAFYKLLIYMAFSMLNSIVDTEVKSVLGRADVVIQTNADIFVLELKVDDTAENALQQIDSKGYTIPYEADGRKLTKCGICISSSARNITHWRTTDADGNVVDEQKFNS
;
A
#
# COMPACT_ATOMS: atom_id res chain seq x y z
N MET A 1 -3.21 30.95 -2.23
CA MET A 1 -4.29 29.92 -2.13
C MET A 1 -4.33 29.16 -3.45
N SER A 2 -4.49 27.85 -3.43
CA SER A 2 -4.58 27.05 -4.65
C SER A 2 -5.76 27.48 -5.49
N LYS A 3 -5.58 27.50 -6.82
CA LYS A 3 -6.67 27.74 -7.80
C LYS A 3 -7.64 26.55 -7.87
N PHE A 4 -7.19 25.39 -7.41
CA PHE A 4 -7.95 24.14 -7.47
C PHE A 4 -8.44 23.73 -6.08
N LYS A 5 -9.63 23.13 -6.03
CA LYS A 5 -10.21 22.57 -4.81
C LYS A 5 -10.07 21.04 -4.86
N TYR A 6 -9.32 20.49 -3.93
CA TYR A 6 -9.04 19.06 -3.90
C TYR A 6 -9.99 18.31 -2.95
N PRO A 7 -10.51 17.12 -3.31
CA PRO A 7 -11.36 16.29 -2.44
C PRO A 7 -10.50 15.49 -1.46
N VAL A 8 -9.79 16.17 -0.54
CA VAL A 8 -8.88 15.54 0.41
C VAL A 8 -9.57 15.04 1.68
N ASP A 9 -10.80 15.46 1.92
CA ASP A 9 -11.60 15.21 3.12
C ASP A 9 -12.94 14.53 2.84
N THR A 10 -13.26 14.24 1.58
CA THR A 10 -14.54 13.62 1.19
C THR A 10 -14.37 12.59 0.07
N ASP A 11 -15.13 11.51 0.16
CA ASP A 11 -15.35 10.50 -0.89
C ASP A 11 -16.78 10.52 -1.45
N GLN A 12 -17.57 11.50 -1.02
CA GLN A 12 -18.96 11.65 -1.46
C GLN A 12 -19.01 12.28 -2.86
N PHE A 13 -19.32 11.48 -3.88
CA PHE A 13 -19.38 11.92 -5.27
C PHE A 13 -20.27 13.14 -5.47
N GLN A 14 -21.44 13.18 -4.81
CA GLN A 14 -22.35 14.32 -4.87
C GLN A 14 -21.66 15.61 -4.39
N ILE A 15 -21.01 15.59 -3.22
CA ILE A 15 -20.29 16.76 -2.66
C ILE A 15 -19.20 17.22 -3.61
N ILE A 16 -18.42 16.28 -4.15
CA ILE A 16 -17.35 16.59 -5.12
C ILE A 16 -17.91 17.33 -6.32
N ARG A 17 -19.03 16.88 -6.89
CA ARG A 17 -19.62 17.47 -8.08
C ARG A 17 -20.33 18.80 -7.81
N GLU A 18 -21.08 18.90 -6.73
CA GLU A 18 -21.82 20.11 -6.36
C GLU A 18 -20.90 21.27 -5.95
N GLN A 19 -19.80 20.98 -5.28
CA GLN A 19 -18.83 21.98 -4.85
C GLN A 19 -17.76 22.28 -5.90
N GLY A 20 -17.77 21.60 -7.05
CA GLY A 20 -16.78 21.74 -8.10
C GLY A 20 -15.37 21.38 -7.66
N LEU A 21 -15.25 20.34 -6.81
CA LEU A 21 -13.95 19.79 -6.43
C LEU A 21 -13.37 19.02 -7.62
N LEU A 22 -12.06 18.89 -7.63
CA LEU A 22 -11.33 18.18 -8.67
C LEU A 22 -11.74 16.70 -8.71
N TYR A 23 -12.13 16.22 -9.87
CA TYR A 23 -12.55 14.84 -10.09
C TYR A 23 -11.80 14.23 -11.28
N VAL A 24 -11.12 13.11 -11.06
CA VAL A 24 -10.49 12.33 -12.14
C VAL A 24 -11.53 11.33 -12.64
N ASP A 25 -11.98 11.53 -13.87
CA ASP A 25 -13.12 10.82 -14.43
C ASP A 25 -12.81 9.36 -14.80
N LYS A 26 -13.48 8.42 -14.13
CA LYS A 26 -13.46 6.97 -14.37
C LYS A 26 -14.84 6.43 -14.77
N THR A 27 -15.75 7.31 -15.15
CA THR A 27 -17.15 6.93 -15.37
C THR A 27 -17.36 6.06 -16.60
N ASP A 28 -16.43 6.05 -17.55
CA ASP A 28 -16.39 5.10 -18.67
C ASP A 28 -16.18 3.66 -18.19
N LEU A 29 -15.21 3.42 -17.31
CA LEU A 29 -14.96 2.11 -16.71
C LEU A 29 -16.09 1.68 -15.77
N MET A 30 -16.64 2.63 -15.00
CA MET A 30 -17.81 2.40 -14.16
C MET A 30 -19.01 1.94 -15.00
N PHE A 31 -19.29 2.62 -16.11
CA PHE A 31 -20.40 2.30 -17.02
C PHE A 31 -20.22 0.91 -17.65
N ASP A 32 -19.00 0.58 -18.11
CA ASP A 32 -18.71 -0.74 -18.66
C ASP A 32 -18.98 -1.85 -17.62
N LEU A 33 -18.53 -1.69 -16.37
CA LEU A 33 -18.82 -2.63 -15.30
C LEU A 33 -20.31 -2.79 -15.03
N ALA A 34 -21.04 -1.70 -14.90
CA ALA A 34 -22.48 -1.68 -14.60
C ALA A 34 -23.32 -2.40 -15.65
N ASN A 35 -22.87 -2.42 -16.92
CA ASN A 35 -23.60 -3.00 -18.04
C ASN A 35 -23.11 -4.38 -18.47
N ARG A 36 -21.84 -4.71 -18.18
CA ARG A 36 -21.26 -5.99 -18.58
C ARG A 36 -21.46 -7.07 -17.55
N TYR A 37 -21.44 -6.74 -16.24
CA TYR A 37 -21.46 -7.71 -15.16
C TYR A 37 -22.58 -7.43 -14.15
N ARG A 38 -23.08 -8.50 -13.53
CA ARG A 38 -24.08 -8.38 -12.46
C ARG A 38 -23.44 -8.36 -11.08
N TYR A 39 -22.38 -9.13 -10.87
CA TYR A 39 -21.70 -9.27 -9.57
C TYR A 39 -20.24 -8.95 -9.76
N VAL A 40 -19.76 -7.90 -9.12
CA VAL A 40 -18.39 -7.40 -9.27
C VAL A 40 -17.70 -7.32 -7.92
N PHE A 41 -16.47 -7.79 -7.85
CA PHE A 41 -15.59 -7.66 -6.69
C PHE A 41 -14.31 -6.90 -7.05
N LEU A 42 -13.97 -5.91 -6.23
CA LEU A 42 -12.75 -5.12 -6.34
C LEU A 42 -12.02 -5.03 -5.00
N ALA A 43 -10.81 -5.59 -4.93
CA ALA A 43 -9.87 -5.31 -3.86
C ALA A 43 -8.85 -4.26 -4.31
N ARG A 44 -8.61 -3.25 -3.47
CA ARG A 44 -7.54 -2.24 -3.62
C ARG A 44 -7.06 -1.82 -2.24
N PRO A 45 -5.83 -1.36 -2.10
CA PRO A 45 -5.34 -0.81 -0.85
C PRO A 45 -6.24 0.32 -0.34
N ARG A 46 -6.08 0.68 0.92
CA ARG A 46 -6.80 1.81 1.50
C ARG A 46 -6.47 3.09 0.74
N ARG A 47 -7.42 4.04 0.68
CA ARG A 47 -7.27 5.37 0.08
C ARG A 47 -7.05 5.41 -1.44
N PHE A 48 -7.43 4.34 -2.13
CA PHE A 48 -7.40 4.26 -3.59
C PHE A 48 -8.71 4.71 -4.27
N GLY A 49 -9.68 5.24 -3.53
CA GLY A 49 -10.93 5.75 -4.11
C GLY A 49 -12.04 4.71 -4.28
N LYS A 50 -11.98 3.58 -3.56
CA LYS A 50 -13.04 2.54 -3.58
C LYS A 50 -14.40 3.09 -3.15
N SER A 51 -14.43 3.80 -2.02
CA SER A 51 -15.65 4.42 -1.49
C SER A 51 -16.21 5.48 -2.44
N LEU A 52 -15.34 6.28 -3.07
CA LEU A 52 -15.75 7.21 -4.12
C LEU A 52 -16.38 6.48 -5.31
N LEU A 53 -15.83 5.35 -5.74
CA LEU A 53 -16.41 4.53 -6.79
C LEU A 53 -17.77 3.96 -6.38
N CYS A 54 -17.94 3.47 -5.14
CA CYS A 54 -19.25 3.08 -4.57
C CYS A 54 -20.26 4.23 -4.64
N ASN A 55 -19.85 5.42 -4.19
CA ASN A 55 -20.70 6.62 -4.22
C ASN A 55 -21.04 7.07 -5.66
N THR A 56 -20.12 6.87 -6.61
CA THR A 56 -20.37 7.12 -8.03
C THR A 56 -21.38 6.14 -8.61
N PHE A 57 -21.27 4.83 -8.33
CA PHE A 57 -22.28 3.84 -8.68
C PHE A 57 -23.64 4.16 -8.08
N LYS A 58 -23.67 4.57 -6.79
CA LYS A 58 -24.91 4.98 -6.11
C LYS A 58 -25.60 6.09 -6.86
N ALA A 59 -24.90 7.19 -7.17
CA ALA A 59 -25.44 8.32 -7.91
C ALA A 59 -25.92 7.92 -9.33
N TYR A 60 -25.14 7.07 -10.02
CA TYR A 60 -25.48 6.58 -11.35
C TYR A 60 -26.79 5.77 -11.35
N PHE A 61 -26.91 4.76 -10.49
CA PHE A 61 -28.12 3.93 -10.41
C PHE A 61 -29.33 4.65 -9.82
N GLN A 62 -29.12 5.69 -9.01
CA GLN A 62 -30.19 6.58 -8.58
C GLN A 62 -30.68 7.54 -9.69
N GLY A 63 -30.00 7.55 -10.86
CA GLY A 63 -30.34 8.39 -12.00
C GLY A 63 -30.10 9.87 -11.74
N GLN A 64 -29.09 10.23 -10.95
CA GLN A 64 -28.72 11.61 -10.62
C GLN A 64 -27.87 12.21 -11.77
N LYS A 65 -28.45 12.29 -12.96
CA LYS A 65 -27.80 12.67 -14.23
C LYS A 65 -26.99 13.96 -14.12
N GLU A 66 -27.50 14.95 -13.41
CA GLU A 66 -26.90 16.28 -13.29
C GLU A 66 -25.49 16.24 -12.68
N LEU A 67 -25.24 15.29 -11.79
CA LEU A 67 -23.91 15.10 -11.18
C LEU A 67 -22.85 14.63 -12.18
N PHE A 68 -23.27 14.05 -13.29
CA PHE A 68 -22.38 13.50 -14.33
C PHE A 68 -22.12 14.47 -15.48
N ASN A 69 -22.68 15.67 -15.46
CA ASN A 69 -22.47 16.66 -16.50
C ASN A 69 -20.97 16.88 -16.78
N GLY A 70 -20.57 16.75 -18.05
CA GLY A 70 -19.18 16.89 -18.50
C GLY A 70 -18.29 15.67 -18.24
N LEU A 71 -18.85 14.54 -17.75
CA LEU A 71 -18.11 13.28 -17.58
C LEU A 71 -18.39 12.33 -18.76
N LYS A 72 -17.48 11.39 -19.00
CA LYS A 72 -17.50 10.46 -20.13
C LYS A 72 -18.78 9.63 -20.22
N VAL A 73 -19.36 9.24 -19.08
CA VAL A 73 -20.61 8.48 -19.04
C VAL A 73 -21.79 9.18 -19.72
N MET A 74 -21.77 10.51 -19.81
CA MET A 74 -22.82 11.27 -20.50
C MET A 74 -22.91 10.96 -22.00
N GLU A 75 -21.80 10.53 -22.60
CA GLU A 75 -21.76 10.12 -24.00
C GLU A 75 -22.23 8.67 -24.18
N LEU A 76 -22.09 7.85 -23.14
CA LEU A 76 -22.35 6.40 -23.15
C LEU A 76 -23.77 6.07 -22.71
N GLU A 77 -24.24 6.66 -21.59
CA GLU A 77 -25.55 6.40 -21.00
C GLU A 77 -26.62 7.29 -21.63
N LYS A 78 -27.70 6.67 -22.11
CA LYS A 78 -28.81 7.40 -22.79
C LYS A 78 -30.11 7.40 -21.97
N GLU A 79 -30.34 6.34 -21.19
CA GLU A 79 -31.64 6.11 -20.55
C GLU A 79 -31.73 6.68 -19.12
N TRP A 80 -30.64 6.67 -18.39
CA TRP A 80 -30.57 7.12 -16.97
C TRP A 80 -31.66 6.49 -16.09
N THR A 81 -31.86 5.19 -16.28
CA THR A 81 -32.87 4.42 -15.55
C THR A 81 -32.59 4.43 -14.06
N LYS A 82 -33.60 4.83 -13.26
CA LYS A 82 -33.50 4.83 -11.79
C LYS A 82 -33.77 3.45 -11.22
N PHE A 83 -32.86 3.00 -10.33
CA PHE A 83 -33.00 1.77 -9.57
C PHE A 83 -32.99 2.07 -8.06
N PRO A 84 -33.67 1.25 -7.21
CA PRO A 84 -33.45 1.29 -5.77
C PRO A 84 -32.03 0.83 -5.45
N VAL A 85 -31.32 1.59 -4.60
CA VAL A 85 -29.93 1.32 -4.22
C VAL A 85 -29.81 1.11 -2.72
N LEU A 86 -29.26 -0.02 -2.31
CA LEU A 86 -28.86 -0.32 -0.95
C LEU A 86 -27.33 -0.24 -0.86
N HIS A 87 -26.81 0.66 -0.05
CA HIS A 87 -25.37 0.85 0.13
C HIS A 87 -25.00 0.57 1.60
N PHE A 88 -24.22 -0.48 1.82
CA PHE A 88 -23.76 -0.91 3.14
C PHE A 88 -22.27 -0.59 3.28
N ASP A 89 -21.93 0.29 4.22
CA ASP A 89 -20.55 0.56 4.61
C ASP A 89 -20.22 -0.31 5.83
N MET A 90 -19.50 -1.42 5.60
CA MET A 90 -19.14 -2.36 6.67
C MET A 90 -18.08 -1.81 7.62
N SER A 91 -17.49 -0.66 7.33
CA SER A 91 -16.57 0.01 8.25
C SER A 91 -17.25 0.45 9.55
N GLU A 92 -18.57 0.66 9.55
CA GLU A 92 -19.36 0.94 10.76
C GLU A 92 -19.23 -0.19 11.81
N LEU A 93 -18.98 -1.43 11.37
CA LEU A 93 -18.80 -2.61 12.24
C LEU A 93 -17.38 -2.74 12.82
N LYS A 94 -16.43 -1.98 12.31
CA LYS A 94 -14.99 -2.12 12.62
C LYS A 94 -14.67 -1.93 14.11
N ASN A 95 -15.37 -1.03 14.79
CA ASN A 95 -15.07 -0.67 16.17
C ASN A 95 -15.89 -1.45 17.21
N CYS A 96 -16.75 -2.37 16.80
CA CYS A 96 -17.50 -3.22 17.70
C CYS A 96 -16.56 -4.10 18.54
N THR A 97 -16.84 -4.24 19.81
CA THR A 97 -16.04 -5.05 20.75
C THR A 97 -16.60 -6.46 20.97
N ASN A 98 -17.84 -6.69 20.52
CA ASN A 98 -18.52 -7.98 20.64
C ASN A 98 -19.52 -8.18 19.49
N ILE A 99 -19.93 -9.42 19.30
CA ILE A 99 -20.80 -9.83 18.20
C ILE A 99 -22.20 -9.21 18.29
N GLN A 100 -22.71 -8.95 19.50
CA GLN A 100 -24.05 -8.36 19.67
C GLN A 100 -24.07 -6.90 19.19
N SER A 101 -23.02 -6.15 19.45
CA SER A 101 -22.87 -4.79 18.92
C SER A 101 -22.85 -4.78 17.40
N MET A 102 -22.16 -5.75 16.77
CA MET A 102 -22.16 -5.89 15.32
C MET A 102 -23.55 -6.20 14.76
N ARG A 103 -24.27 -7.14 15.39
CA ARG A 103 -25.65 -7.45 15.02
C ARG A 103 -26.55 -6.22 15.09
N ASN A 104 -26.47 -5.47 16.17
CA ASN A 104 -27.28 -4.27 16.34
C ASN A 104 -27.01 -3.25 15.21
N ILE A 105 -25.75 -2.96 14.88
CA ILE A 105 -25.40 -2.01 13.81
C ILE A 105 -25.87 -2.54 12.45
N LEU A 106 -25.62 -3.82 12.12
CA LEU A 106 -26.09 -4.40 10.87
C LEU A 106 -27.62 -4.39 10.77
N SER A 107 -28.30 -4.69 11.88
CA SER A 107 -29.76 -4.58 12.00
C SER A 107 -30.26 -3.15 11.76
N ASP A 108 -29.56 -2.14 12.30
CA ASP A 108 -29.91 -0.72 12.10
C ASP A 108 -29.66 -0.27 10.66
N MET A 109 -28.59 -0.75 10.01
CA MET A 109 -28.37 -0.49 8.58
C MET A 109 -29.53 -1.00 7.73
N ILE A 110 -30.04 -2.21 8.02
CA ILE A 110 -31.20 -2.78 7.31
C ILE A 110 -32.46 -1.98 7.64
N ALA A 111 -32.65 -1.61 8.92
CA ALA A 111 -33.83 -0.86 9.37
C ALA A 111 -33.98 0.50 8.68
N ARG A 112 -32.86 1.22 8.41
CA ARG A 112 -32.89 2.48 7.64
C ARG A 112 -33.51 2.28 6.26
N TYR A 113 -33.23 1.16 5.58
CA TYR A 113 -33.80 0.85 4.27
C TYR A 113 -35.22 0.31 4.37
N GLU A 114 -35.56 -0.47 5.42
CA GLU A 114 -36.94 -0.89 5.68
C GLU A 114 -37.84 0.35 5.83
N GLU A 115 -37.40 1.34 6.58
CA GLU A 115 -38.12 2.63 6.72
C GLU A 115 -38.20 3.39 5.39
N GLN A 116 -37.07 3.53 4.68
CA GLN A 116 -37.00 4.26 3.41
C GLN A 116 -37.93 3.69 2.34
N PHE A 117 -38.08 2.37 2.29
CA PHE A 117 -38.88 1.68 1.27
C PHE A 117 -40.25 1.21 1.78
N GLY A 118 -40.61 1.52 3.02
CA GLY A 118 -41.89 1.16 3.61
C GLY A 118 -42.07 -0.34 3.89
N ALA A 119 -40.95 -1.07 4.09
CA ALA A 119 -40.99 -2.48 4.45
C ALA A 119 -41.30 -2.66 5.96
N VAL A 120 -42.04 -3.72 6.29
CA VAL A 120 -42.39 -4.00 7.68
C VAL A 120 -41.17 -4.56 8.42
N LYS A 121 -40.78 -3.89 9.49
CA LYS A 121 -39.74 -4.36 10.41
C LYS A 121 -40.23 -5.61 11.16
N MET A 122 -39.53 -6.73 11.00
CA MET A 122 -39.81 -7.96 11.72
C MET A 122 -38.66 -8.35 12.66
N ILE A 123 -38.97 -9.05 13.75
CA ILE A 123 -37.97 -9.58 14.68
C ILE A 123 -37.43 -10.88 14.09
N GLU A 124 -36.39 -10.77 13.28
CA GLU A 124 -35.74 -11.90 12.59
C GLU A 124 -34.23 -11.66 12.49
N GLU A 125 -33.49 -12.70 12.11
CA GLU A 125 -32.06 -12.57 11.81
C GLU A 125 -31.82 -11.63 10.62
N GLU A 126 -30.67 -10.97 10.62
CA GLU A 126 -30.31 -9.92 9.68
C GLU A 126 -30.39 -10.39 8.23
N GLY A 127 -30.00 -11.66 7.94
CA GLY A 127 -30.11 -12.23 6.61
C GLY A 127 -31.56 -12.36 6.14
N ALA A 128 -32.46 -12.86 6.99
CA ALA A 128 -33.88 -13.01 6.66
C ALA A 128 -34.55 -11.64 6.41
N ARG A 129 -34.23 -10.63 7.24
CA ARG A 129 -34.69 -9.25 7.05
C ARG A 129 -34.20 -8.66 5.74
N PHE A 130 -32.91 -8.84 5.41
CA PHE A 130 -32.34 -8.37 4.15
C PHE A 130 -33.04 -9.01 2.95
N ARG A 131 -33.31 -10.30 2.99
CA ARG A 131 -34.06 -11.00 1.94
C ARG A 131 -35.45 -10.41 1.74
N ARG A 132 -36.22 -10.23 2.81
CA ARG A 132 -37.56 -9.65 2.75
C ARG A 132 -37.55 -8.23 2.23
N LEU A 133 -36.54 -7.45 2.60
CA LEU A 133 -36.36 -6.10 2.06
C LEU A 133 -36.18 -6.12 0.54
N LEU A 134 -35.36 -7.02 0.00
CA LEU A 134 -35.19 -7.17 -1.47
C LEU A 134 -36.52 -7.57 -2.15
N GLU A 135 -37.24 -8.55 -1.57
CA GLU A 135 -38.53 -9.01 -2.07
C GLU A 135 -39.59 -7.89 -2.04
N HIS A 136 -39.64 -7.14 -0.95
CA HIS A 136 -40.56 -6.02 -0.80
C HIS A 136 -40.29 -4.90 -1.82
N ILE A 137 -39.04 -4.49 -1.97
CA ILE A 137 -38.67 -3.45 -2.94
C ILE A 137 -39.02 -3.89 -4.37
N TYR A 138 -38.69 -5.13 -4.73
CA TYR A 138 -38.98 -5.66 -6.05
C TYR A 138 -40.50 -5.72 -6.32
N SER A 139 -41.30 -6.21 -5.35
CA SER A 139 -42.75 -6.32 -5.51
C SER A 139 -43.46 -4.97 -5.51
N SER A 140 -43.01 -4.00 -4.72
CA SER A 140 -43.63 -2.68 -4.61
C SER A 140 -43.25 -1.72 -5.74
N MET A 141 -41.99 -1.77 -6.22
CA MET A 141 -41.48 -0.85 -7.22
C MET A 141 -41.40 -1.44 -8.65
N GLY A 142 -41.54 -2.76 -8.81
CA GLY A 142 -41.37 -3.47 -10.08
C GLY A 142 -39.94 -3.37 -10.64
N LYS A 143 -38.95 -3.06 -9.82
CA LYS A 143 -37.56 -2.84 -10.22
C LYS A 143 -36.60 -3.70 -9.39
N GLN A 144 -35.60 -4.24 -10.07
CA GLN A 144 -34.49 -4.91 -9.39
C GLN A 144 -33.66 -3.93 -8.57
N VAL A 145 -33.04 -4.43 -7.51
CA VAL A 145 -32.29 -3.66 -6.52
C VAL A 145 -30.79 -3.67 -6.88
N VAL A 146 -30.13 -2.56 -6.69
CA VAL A 146 -28.68 -2.45 -6.71
C VAL A 146 -28.15 -2.54 -5.27
N VAL A 147 -27.15 -3.40 -5.04
CA VAL A 147 -26.51 -3.57 -3.75
C VAL A 147 -25.03 -3.20 -3.87
N LEU A 148 -24.62 -2.24 -3.06
CA LEU A 148 -23.24 -1.77 -2.95
C LEU A 148 -22.73 -2.08 -1.54
N ILE A 149 -21.59 -2.76 -1.44
CA ILE A 149 -20.98 -3.14 -0.15
C ILE A 149 -19.55 -2.62 -0.14
N ASP A 150 -19.32 -1.61 0.69
CA ASP A 150 -17.99 -1.05 0.88
C ASP A 150 -17.31 -1.62 2.13
N GLU A 151 -15.98 -1.73 2.10
CA GLU A 151 -15.14 -2.25 3.19
C GLU A 151 -15.65 -3.58 3.77
N TYR A 152 -16.05 -4.53 2.91
CA TYR A 152 -16.68 -5.80 3.30
C TYR A 152 -15.87 -6.61 4.31
N ASP A 153 -14.57 -6.44 4.32
CA ASP A 153 -13.58 -7.15 5.14
C ASP A 153 -13.24 -6.44 6.45
N ALA A 154 -13.65 -5.18 6.62
CA ALA A 154 -13.33 -4.38 7.80
C ALA A 154 -13.71 -5.04 9.14
N PRO A 155 -14.88 -5.70 9.30
CA PRO A 155 -15.22 -6.38 10.54
C PRO A 155 -14.28 -7.56 10.87
N MET A 156 -13.77 -8.26 9.86
CA MET A 156 -12.89 -9.41 10.02
C MET A 156 -11.46 -9.03 10.38
N MET A 157 -10.96 -7.91 9.81
CA MET A 157 -9.58 -7.47 9.97
C MET A 157 -9.20 -7.22 11.42
N ARG A 158 -10.11 -6.76 12.24
CA ARG A 158 -9.90 -6.54 13.68
C ARG A 158 -9.62 -7.84 14.43
N TYR A 159 -10.28 -8.93 14.03
CA TYR A 159 -10.25 -10.23 14.73
C TYR A 159 -9.46 -11.29 13.96
N LEU A 160 -8.55 -10.85 13.10
CA LEU A 160 -7.74 -11.75 12.26
C LEU A 160 -7.06 -12.86 13.08
N TYR A 161 -6.68 -12.57 14.33
CA TYR A 161 -5.96 -13.48 15.24
C TYR A 161 -6.77 -13.93 16.48
N ASP A 162 -8.01 -13.48 16.62
CA ASP A 162 -8.95 -13.99 17.61
C ASP A 162 -9.88 -15.00 16.93
N GLU A 163 -9.51 -16.29 17.00
CA GLU A 163 -10.23 -17.35 16.30
C GLU A 163 -11.71 -17.42 16.69
N LYS A 164 -12.02 -17.28 17.99
CA LYS A 164 -13.40 -17.34 18.49
C LYS A 164 -14.26 -16.18 17.97
N MET A 165 -13.73 -14.96 18.06
CA MET A 165 -14.42 -13.79 17.55
C MET A 165 -14.51 -13.83 16.03
N ARG A 166 -13.42 -14.21 15.34
CA ARG A 166 -13.39 -14.36 13.89
C ARG A 166 -14.48 -15.31 13.40
N GLU A 167 -14.65 -16.47 14.04
CA GLU A 167 -15.70 -17.43 13.66
C GLU A 167 -17.11 -16.87 13.89
N SER A 168 -17.32 -16.14 14.99
CA SER A 168 -18.61 -15.50 15.29
C SER A 168 -18.95 -14.41 14.25
N VAL A 169 -17.98 -13.57 13.90
CA VAL A 169 -18.13 -12.52 12.86
C VAL A 169 -18.38 -13.16 11.50
N ARG A 170 -17.63 -14.22 11.17
CA ARG A 170 -17.82 -14.99 9.94
C ARG A 170 -19.24 -15.53 9.83
N SER A 171 -19.75 -16.16 10.88
CA SER A 171 -21.11 -16.72 10.90
C SER A 171 -22.18 -15.63 10.67
N LEU A 172 -22.04 -14.47 11.31
CA LEU A 172 -22.93 -13.33 11.12
C LEU A 172 -22.92 -12.83 9.66
N LEU A 173 -21.74 -12.56 9.13
CA LEU A 173 -21.59 -12.03 7.77
C LEU A 173 -21.97 -13.05 6.69
N ARG A 174 -21.74 -14.35 6.94
CA ARG A 174 -22.19 -15.41 6.05
C ARG A 174 -23.70 -15.36 5.84
N GLY A 175 -24.48 -15.28 6.94
CA GLY A 175 -25.93 -15.19 6.86
C GLY A 175 -26.41 -14.01 6.03
N PHE A 176 -25.72 -12.87 6.13
CA PHE A 176 -26.02 -11.67 5.34
C PHE A 176 -25.63 -11.84 3.85
N TYR A 177 -24.40 -12.28 3.55
CA TYR A 177 -23.92 -12.37 2.18
C TYR A 177 -24.56 -13.49 1.35
N GLN A 178 -25.01 -14.59 1.99
CA GLN A 178 -25.76 -15.65 1.29
C GLN A 178 -27.03 -15.17 0.59
N ILE A 179 -27.62 -14.09 1.08
CA ILE A 179 -28.81 -13.49 0.48
C ILE A 179 -28.52 -12.90 -0.90
N ILE A 180 -27.31 -12.43 -1.16
CA ILE A 180 -26.90 -11.94 -2.48
C ILE A 180 -27.03 -13.03 -3.54
N LYS A 181 -26.70 -14.27 -3.20
CA LYS A 181 -26.87 -15.43 -4.09
C LYS A 181 -28.32 -15.85 -4.22
N SER A 182 -28.97 -16.09 -3.07
CA SER A 182 -30.35 -16.60 -3.05
C SER A 182 -31.39 -15.59 -3.54
N GLY A 183 -31.08 -14.29 -3.47
CA GLY A 183 -31.90 -13.17 -3.94
C GLY A 183 -31.60 -12.72 -5.39
N ALA A 184 -30.88 -13.52 -6.17
CA ALA A 184 -30.44 -13.13 -7.51
C ALA A 184 -31.55 -12.63 -8.44
N ALA A 185 -32.78 -13.13 -8.31
CA ALA A 185 -33.94 -12.68 -9.11
C ALA A 185 -34.28 -11.18 -8.86
N TYR A 186 -34.01 -10.68 -7.67
CA TYR A 186 -34.31 -9.31 -7.24
C TYR A 186 -33.19 -8.32 -7.49
N LEU A 187 -31.99 -8.79 -7.91
CA LEU A 187 -30.77 -7.97 -8.02
C LEU A 187 -30.49 -7.55 -9.46
N ARG A 188 -30.23 -6.26 -9.67
CA ARG A 188 -29.75 -5.68 -10.93
C ARG A 188 -28.24 -5.70 -11.03
N PHE A 189 -27.58 -5.25 -9.95
CA PHE A 189 -26.13 -5.11 -9.89
C PHE A 189 -25.66 -5.22 -8.43
N VAL A 190 -24.53 -5.87 -8.23
CA VAL A 190 -23.87 -5.98 -6.92
C VAL A 190 -22.40 -5.61 -7.07
N PHE A 191 -21.96 -4.63 -6.30
CA PHE A 191 -20.56 -4.25 -6.22
C PHE A 191 -20.06 -4.42 -4.79
N ILE A 192 -19.02 -5.24 -4.63
CA ILE A 192 -18.40 -5.51 -3.34
C ILE A 192 -16.95 -5.05 -3.39
N THR A 193 -16.54 -4.24 -2.42
CA THR A 193 -15.16 -3.78 -2.35
C THR A 193 -14.57 -3.86 -0.95
N GLY A 194 -13.25 -4.01 -0.88
CA GLY A 194 -12.48 -4.10 0.35
C GLY A 194 -10.98 -4.00 0.08
N VAL A 195 -10.21 -4.32 1.10
CA VAL A 195 -8.74 -4.32 1.04
C VAL A 195 -8.22 -5.73 0.79
N THR A 196 -8.68 -6.70 1.57
CA THR A 196 -8.17 -8.07 1.58
C THR A 196 -9.14 -9.07 0.97
N LYS A 197 -8.64 -10.26 0.64
CA LYS A 197 -9.46 -11.41 0.28
C LYS A 197 -9.64 -12.29 1.50
N PHE A 198 -10.87 -12.54 1.91
CA PHE A 198 -11.22 -13.54 2.93
C PHE A 198 -11.93 -14.73 2.27
N SER A 199 -11.26 -15.89 2.18
CA SER A 199 -11.83 -17.10 1.57
C SER A 199 -12.99 -17.67 2.36
N GLN A 200 -12.95 -17.46 3.66
CA GLN A 200 -13.85 -18.13 4.59
C GLN A 200 -15.13 -17.33 4.85
N LEU A 201 -15.25 -16.11 4.34
CA LEU A 201 -16.53 -15.42 4.26
C LEU A 201 -17.34 -15.98 3.09
N SER A 202 -17.64 -17.23 2.97
CA SER A 202 -18.44 -17.90 1.92
C SER A 202 -18.90 -17.06 0.69
N ILE A 203 -18.59 -15.75 0.66
CA ILE A 203 -18.87 -14.85 -0.46
C ILE A 203 -18.26 -15.43 -1.74
N PHE A 204 -17.00 -15.87 -1.69
CA PHE A 204 -16.31 -16.42 -2.85
C PHE A 204 -16.66 -17.87 -3.15
N SER A 205 -16.98 -18.69 -2.15
CA SER A 205 -17.40 -20.06 -2.34
C SER A 205 -18.89 -20.17 -2.69
N GLU A 206 -19.70 -19.23 -2.23
CA GLU A 206 -21.14 -19.24 -2.49
C GLU A 206 -21.55 -18.41 -3.71
N LEU A 207 -20.86 -17.28 -3.97
CA LEU A 207 -21.03 -16.46 -5.18
C LEU A 207 -20.07 -16.92 -6.28
N ASN A 208 -20.28 -18.09 -6.86
CA ASN A 208 -19.45 -18.63 -7.96
C ASN A 208 -19.44 -17.73 -9.21
N ASN A 209 -20.37 -16.79 -9.30
CA ASN A 209 -20.54 -15.83 -10.38
C ASN A 209 -19.98 -14.43 -10.06
N LEU A 210 -19.28 -14.28 -8.92
CA LEU A 210 -18.64 -13.02 -8.56
C LEU A 210 -17.42 -12.75 -9.45
N TYR A 211 -17.51 -11.73 -10.29
CA TYR A 211 -16.45 -11.37 -11.21
C TYR A 211 -15.39 -10.52 -10.53
N GLN A 212 -14.20 -11.10 -10.36
CA GLN A 212 -13.08 -10.44 -9.70
C GLN A 212 -12.29 -9.59 -10.69
N ILE A 213 -12.32 -8.27 -10.52
CA ILE A 213 -11.63 -7.33 -11.41
C ILE A 213 -10.28 -6.84 -10.89
N SER A 214 -9.86 -7.29 -9.70
CA SER A 214 -8.67 -6.77 -9.01
C SER A 214 -7.37 -6.93 -9.80
N LEU A 215 -7.22 -8.02 -10.57
CA LEU A 215 -6.05 -8.32 -11.39
C LEU A 215 -6.30 -8.22 -12.90
N LEU A 216 -7.42 -7.60 -13.31
CA LEU A 216 -7.77 -7.47 -14.73
C LEU A 216 -7.18 -6.20 -15.34
N ASP A 217 -6.46 -6.35 -16.44
CA ASP A 217 -5.77 -5.26 -17.14
C ASP A 217 -6.71 -4.11 -17.53
N GLY A 218 -7.91 -4.41 -18.03
CA GLY A 218 -8.90 -3.41 -18.45
C GLY A 218 -9.41 -2.51 -17.32
N TYR A 219 -9.29 -2.93 -16.06
CA TYR A 219 -9.75 -2.18 -14.88
C TYR A 219 -8.60 -1.80 -13.93
N SER A 220 -7.34 -1.96 -14.36
CA SER A 220 -6.16 -1.62 -13.55
C SER A 220 -6.19 -0.16 -13.09
N GLY A 221 -6.69 0.75 -13.92
CA GLY A 221 -6.79 2.18 -13.66
C GLY A 221 -8.10 2.67 -13.07
N ILE A 222 -9.07 1.79 -12.73
CA ILE A 222 -10.39 2.22 -12.22
C ILE A 222 -10.31 2.93 -10.86
N CYS A 223 -9.36 2.52 -10.03
CA CYS A 223 -8.96 3.18 -8.80
C CYS A 223 -7.47 3.55 -8.90
N GLY A 224 -7.11 4.75 -8.51
CA GLY A 224 -5.78 5.31 -8.74
C GLY A 224 -5.78 6.40 -9.79
N ILE A 225 -4.68 7.12 -9.91
CA ILE A 225 -4.48 8.17 -10.91
C ILE A 225 -3.37 7.71 -11.85
N THR A 226 -3.64 7.67 -13.15
CA THR A 226 -2.66 7.24 -14.16
C THR A 226 -1.72 8.39 -14.54
N GLN A 227 -0.56 8.06 -15.10
CA GLN A 227 0.37 9.07 -15.62
C GLN A 227 -0.29 9.94 -16.71
N ASN A 228 -1.15 9.36 -17.54
CA ASN A 228 -1.88 10.14 -18.56
C ASN A 228 -2.84 11.16 -17.93
N GLU A 229 -3.56 10.78 -16.89
CA GLU A 229 -4.45 11.70 -16.17
C GLU A 229 -3.67 12.79 -15.42
N LEU A 230 -2.50 12.45 -14.88
CA LEU A 230 -1.60 13.45 -14.30
C LEU A 230 -1.10 14.46 -15.36
N ASN A 231 -0.79 13.98 -16.57
CA ASN A 231 -0.29 14.81 -17.66
C ASN A 231 -1.37 15.65 -18.35
N THR A 232 -2.65 15.29 -18.18
CA THR A 232 -3.79 15.96 -18.83
C THR A 232 -4.64 16.71 -17.81
N VAL A 233 -5.45 16.02 -17.05
CA VAL A 233 -6.42 16.59 -16.09
C VAL A 233 -5.71 17.34 -14.97
N LEU A 234 -4.63 16.78 -14.43
CA LEU A 234 -3.90 17.33 -13.26
C LEU A 234 -2.68 18.19 -13.63
N ARG A 235 -2.39 18.33 -14.93
CA ARG A 235 -1.23 19.12 -15.38
C ARG A 235 -1.17 20.52 -14.77
N PRO A 236 -2.27 21.31 -14.77
CA PRO A 236 -2.24 22.65 -14.17
C PRO A 236 -1.95 22.63 -12.66
N CYS A 237 -2.36 21.54 -11.96
CA CYS A 237 -2.08 21.34 -10.54
C CYS A 237 -0.59 21.07 -10.30
N VAL A 238 0.05 20.29 -11.20
CA VAL A 238 1.49 20.00 -11.14
C VAL A 238 2.32 21.25 -11.44
N GLU A 239 1.87 22.08 -12.39
CA GLU A 239 2.51 23.37 -12.69
C GLU A 239 2.46 24.32 -11.48
N GLU A 240 1.30 24.42 -10.81
CA GLU A 240 1.16 25.20 -9.57
C GLU A 240 2.02 24.64 -8.42
N PHE A 241 2.13 23.31 -8.31
CA PHE A 241 2.99 22.63 -7.34
C PHE A 241 4.49 22.95 -7.60
N ALA A 242 4.91 22.90 -8.87
CA ALA A 242 6.28 23.22 -9.28
C ALA A 242 6.65 24.68 -8.96
N GLU A 243 5.74 25.62 -9.26
CA GLU A 243 5.89 27.04 -8.95
C GLU A 243 6.06 27.28 -7.44
N ALA A 244 5.20 26.65 -6.63
CA ALA A 244 5.24 26.78 -5.17
C ALA A 244 6.56 26.27 -4.56
N LEU A 245 7.17 25.22 -5.15
CA LEU A 245 8.45 24.69 -4.70
C LEU A 245 9.67 25.37 -5.35
N GLY A 246 9.47 26.27 -6.31
CA GLY A 246 10.58 26.92 -7.04
C GLY A 246 11.40 25.94 -7.90
N ILE A 247 10.77 24.86 -8.41
CA ILE A 247 11.40 23.83 -9.25
C ILE A 247 10.79 23.80 -10.65
N SER A 248 11.49 23.18 -11.60
CA SER A 248 10.92 22.96 -12.93
C SER A 248 9.77 21.95 -12.88
N THR A 249 8.80 22.08 -13.79
CA THR A 249 7.67 21.14 -13.93
C THR A 249 8.16 19.71 -14.13
N SER A 250 9.24 19.50 -14.89
CA SER A 250 9.85 18.17 -15.07
C SER A 250 10.36 17.57 -13.75
N LYS A 251 11.01 18.37 -12.90
CA LYS A 251 11.42 17.94 -11.55
C LYS A 251 10.22 17.67 -10.65
N ALA A 252 9.14 18.44 -10.77
CA ALA A 252 7.90 18.21 -10.03
C ALA A 252 7.27 16.85 -10.39
N TYR A 253 7.16 16.52 -11.69
CA TYR A 253 6.70 15.19 -12.14
C TYR A 253 7.58 14.07 -11.60
N ALA A 254 8.89 14.19 -11.69
CA ALA A 254 9.82 13.19 -11.17
C ALA A 254 9.68 13.00 -9.66
N LEU A 255 9.52 14.10 -8.90
CA LEU A 255 9.32 14.07 -7.45
C LEU A 255 8.01 13.39 -7.06
N LEU A 256 6.89 13.74 -7.71
CA LEU A 256 5.59 13.13 -7.48
C LEU A 256 5.61 11.65 -7.85
N LYS A 257 6.25 11.29 -8.98
CA LYS A 257 6.40 9.90 -9.42
C LYS A 257 7.17 9.07 -8.40
N LYS A 258 8.31 9.55 -7.94
CA LYS A 258 9.17 8.86 -6.97
C LYS A 258 8.45 8.59 -5.64
N ASN A 259 7.59 9.50 -5.20
CA ASN A 259 6.94 9.41 -3.90
C ASN A 259 5.58 8.69 -3.92
N TYR A 260 4.79 8.80 -5.00
CA TYR A 260 3.38 8.39 -4.95
C TYR A 260 2.92 7.49 -6.09
N ASP A 261 3.75 7.26 -7.13
CA ASP A 261 3.48 6.34 -8.24
C ASP A 261 3.90 4.91 -7.92
N GLY A 262 3.85 4.04 -8.91
CA GLY A 262 4.45 2.70 -8.90
C GLY A 262 3.55 1.60 -8.42
N TYR A 263 2.29 1.87 -8.08
CA TYR A 263 1.31 0.81 -7.84
C TYR A 263 0.88 0.18 -9.16
N HIS A 264 1.04 -1.13 -9.25
CA HIS A 264 0.71 -1.94 -10.42
C HIS A 264 -0.19 -3.10 -10.01
N PHE A 265 -1.38 -3.19 -10.59
CA PHE A 265 -2.43 -4.08 -10.10
C PHE A 265 -2.75 -5.26 -11.03
N SER A 266 -2.12 -5.37 -12.18
CA SER A 266 -2.41 -6.45 -13.13
C SER A 266 -1.22 -6.73 -14.04
N PRO A 267 -1.12 -7.92 -14.66
CA PRO A 267 0.06 -8.32 -15.45
C PRO A 267 0.48 -7.37 -16.57
N LYS A 268 -0.48 -6.76 -17.25
CA LYS A 268 -0.26 -5.83 -18.40
C LYS A 268 -0.88 -4.46 -18.16
N GLY A 269 -1.27 -4.17 -16.93
CA GLY A 269 -1.83 -2.88 -16.56
C GLY A 269 -0.79 -1.77 -16.58
N GLN A 270 -1.24 -0.57 -16.26
CA GLN A 270 -0.39 0.60 -16.10
C GLN A 270 -0.14 0.90 -14.63
N ASP A 271 0.96 1.57 -14.35
CA ASP A 271 1.21 2.11 -13.01
C ASP A 271 0.20 3.21 -12.69
N VAL A 272 -0.16 3.29 -11.41
CA VAL A 272 -1.05 4.33 -10.90
C VAL A 272 -0.48 4.95 -9.63
N TYR A 273 -0.72 6.25 -9.49
CA TYR A 273 -0.44 7.00 -8.27
C TYR A 273 -1.48 6.68 -7.19
N ALA A 274 -1.03 6.68 -5.93
CA ALA A 274 -1.93 6.69 -4.77
C ALA A 274 -2.74 8.00 -4.74
N PRO A 275 -4.06 7.99 -4.97
CA PRO A 275 -4.83 9.22 -5.19
C PRO A 275 -4.79 10.16 -4.01
N PHE A 276 -4.97 9.63 -2.81
CA PHE A 276 -5.00 10.43 -1.59
C PHE A 276 -3.66 11.18 -1.37
N SER A 277 -2.54 10.46 -1.45
CA SER A 277 -1.22 11.03 -1.23
C SER A 277 -0.86 12.06 -2.30
N LEU A 278 -1.15 11.75 -3.57
CA LEU A 278 -0.91 12.66 -4.68
C LEU A 278 -1.74 13.95 -4.55
N LEU A 279 -3.03 13.84 -4.28
CA LEU A 279 -3.92 15.00 -4.16
C LEU A 279 -3.58 15.86 -2.92
N ARG A 280 -3.19 15.22 -1.80
CA ARG A 280 -2.69 15.94 -0.63
C ARG A 280 -1.39 16.68 -0.92
N ALA A 281 -0.43 16.06 -1.60
CA ALA A 281 0.81 16.72 -1.98
C ALA A 281 0.57 17.94 -2.88
N LEU A 282 -0.31 17.80 -3.87
CA LEU A 282 -0.71 18.90 -4.75
C LEU A 282 -1.45 20.02 -4.01
N ASN A 283 -2.29 19.67 -3.02
CA ASN A 283 -2.98 20.66 -2.19
C ASN A 283 -2.03 21.40 -1.26
N ASP A 284 -1.23 20.66 -0.50
CA ASP A 284 -0.36 21.20 0.57
C ASP A 284 0.95 21.81 0.03
N LYS A 285 1.23 21.63 -1.29
CA LYS A 285 2.45 22.07 -1.97
C LYS A 285 3.73 21.54 -1.31
N THR A 286 3.68 20.27 -0.84
CA THR A 286 4.80 19.59 -0.19
C THR A 286 4.71 18.08 -0.40
N THR A 287 5.83 17.38 -0.23
CA THR A 287 5.86 15.92 -0.27
C THR A 287 5.99 15.36 1.13
N ASN A 288 4.93 14.76 1.65
CA ASN A 288 4.88 14.10 2.95
C ASN A 288 4.41 12.65 2.82
N HIS A 289 4.37 11.92 3.93
CA HIS A 289 3.96 10.50 3.97
C HIS A 289 2.49 10.38 4.38
N TYR A 290 1.60 10.94 3.58
CA TYR A 290 0.17 11.08 3.85
C TYR A 290 -0.57 9.76 4.04
N TRP A 291 -0.14 8.70 3.35
CA TRP A 291 -0.78 7.40 3.44
C TRP A 291 -0.67 6.80 4.85
N PHE A 292 0.46 7.03 5.53
CA PHE A 292 0.73 6.55 6.88
C PHE A 292 0.13 7.40 8.00
N GLU A 293 -0.09 8.69 7.79
CA GLU A 293 -0.71 9.59 8.79
C GLU A 293 -2.08 9.09 9.26
N SER A 294 -2.77 8.33 8.45
CA SER A 294 -4.10 7.79 8.75
C SER A 294 -4.13 6.47 9.52
N GLY A 295 -3.00 6.05 10.01
CA GLY A 295 -2.84 4.87 10.83
C GLY A 295 -2.35 3.66 10.06
N THR A 296 -1.10 3.31 10.31
CA THR A 296 -0.61 1.94 10.13
C THR A 296 -1.59 1.04 10.86
N SER A 297 -2.15 0.06 10.17
CA SER A 297 -3.09 -0.83 10.83
C SER A 297 -2.35 -1.56 11.94
N THR A 298 -2.80 -1.45 13.18
CA THR A 298 -2.32 -2.24 14.32
C THR A 298 -2.26 -3.73 13.93
N ALA A 299 -3.19 -4.17 13.09
CA ALA A 299 -3.23 -5.50 12.52
C ALA A 299 -1.98 -5.86 11.70
N LEU A 300 -1.41 -4.92 10.92
CA LEU A 300 -0.16 -5.19 10.20
C LEU A 300 1.01 -5.40 11.14
N LEU A 301 1.15 -4.54 12.15
CA LEU A 301 2.23 -4.66 13.14
C LEU A 301 2.13 -5.98 13.92
N GLU A 302 0.93 -6.36 14.33
CA GLU A 302 0.67 -7.64 15.01
C GLU A 302 0.93 -8.84 14.09
N HIS A 303 0.62 -8.69 12.80
CA HIS A 303 0.92 -9.71 11.80
C HIS A 303 2.42 -9.88 11.62
N LEU A 304 3.14 -8.80 11.39
CA LEU A 304 4.60 -8.83 11.17
C LEU A 304 5.38 -9.40 12.37
N LYS A 305 4.91 -9.17 13.60
CA LYS A 305 5.51 -9.76 14.81
C LYS A 305 5.50 -11.29 14.86
N ARG A 306 4.68 -11.95 14.04
CA ARG A 306 4.58 -13.43 13.99
C ARG A 306 5.62 -14.08 13.10
N TYR A 307 6.32 -13.28 12.29
CA TYR A 307 7.32 -13.76 11.34
C TYR A 307 8.72 -13.25 11.73
N PRO A 308 9.79 -13.94 11.30
CA PRO A 308 11.13 -13.44 11.51
C PRO A 308 11.29 -12.02 10.96
N ILE A 309 11.64 -11.09 11.82
CA ILE A 309 11.76 -9.66 11.49
C ILE A 309 12.81 -9.43 10.39
N THR A 310 13.85 -10.26 10.37
CA THR A 310 14.92 -10.25 9.37
C THR A 310 14.42 -10.37 7.94
N ARG A 311 13.24 -10.97 7.74
CA ARG A 311 12.64 -11.18 6.41
C ARG A 311 11.60 -10.13 6.00
N ALA A 312 11.33 -9.13 6.83
CA ALA A 312 10.24 -8.18 6.55
C ALA A 312 10.47 -7.30 5.30
N LEU A 313 11.71 -7.12 4.87
CA LEU A 313 12.08 -6.39 3.63
C LEU A 313 12.55 -7.31 2.50
N ASP A 314 12.67 -8.62 2.73
CA ASP A 314 13.11 -9.59 1.70
C ASP A 314 12.09 -9.77 0.57
N TYR A 315 10.90 -9.20 0.74
CA TYR A 315 9.83 -9.27 -0.26
C TYR A 315 9.96 -8.21 -1.38
N ASP A 316 10.92 -7.29 -1.31
CA ASP A 316 11.17 -6.30 -2.37
C ASP A 316 12.02 -6.93 -3.49
N GLY A 317 11.37 -7.21 -4.62
CA GLY A 317 11.97 -7.90 -5.77
C GLY A 317 11.89 -9.43 -5.71
N VAL A 318 10.99 -10.00 -4.90
CA VAL A 318 10.78 -11.46 -4.80
C VAL A 318 9.95 -11.98 -5.96
N GLU A 319 10.34 -13.15 -6.49
CA GLU A 319 9.57 -13.89 -7.49
C GLU A 319 8.57 -14.82 -6.80
N VAL A 320 7.31 -14.77 -7.22
CA VAL A 320 6.21 -15.49 -6.58
C VAL A 320 5.14 -15.92 -7.59
N CYS A 321 4.41 -16.98 -7.26
CA CYS A 321 3.18 -17.34 -7.95
C CYS A 321 1.99 -16.54 -7.42
N GLU A 322 0.91 -16.43 -8.21
CA GLU A 322 -0.31 -15.72 -7.78
C GLU A 322 -0.90 -16.27 -6.47
N ASN A 323 -0.83 -17.58 -6.28
CA ASN A 323 -1.34 -18.25 -5.08
C ASN A 323 -0.49 -18.03 -3.81
N GLU A 324 0.62 -17.28 -3.88
CA GLU A 324 1.43 -16.94 -2.71
C GLU A 324 1.09 -15.56 -2.15
N PHE A 325 0.58 -14.63 -2.96
CA PHE A 325 0.26 -13.26 -2.53
C PHE A 325 -1.24 -12.90 -2.66
N SER A 326 -1.97 -13.61 -3.51
CA SER A 326 -3.38 -13.35 -3.79
C SER A 326 -4.33 -14.31 -3.04
N ILE A 327 -3.83 -14.97 -2.00
CA ILE A 327 -4.61 -15.83 -1.10
C ILE A 327 -5.17 -15.05 0.09
N PRO A 328 -6.13 -15.64 0.81
CA PRO A 328 -6.64 -15.07 2.05
C PRO A 328 -5.56 -14.91 3.13
N CYS A 329 -5.53 -13.75 3.77
CA CYS A 329 -4.51 -13.44 4.77
C CYS A 329 -4.55 -14.36 5.99
N GLU A 330 -5.71 -14.87 6.36
CA GLU A 330 -5.89 -15.78 7.50
C GLU A 330 -5.35 -17.19 7.25
N SER A 331 -5.12 -17.56 6.00
CA SER A 331 -4.62 -18.88 5.58
C SER A 331 -3.14 -18.86 5.17
N ALA A 332 -2.48 -17.71 5.31
CA ALA A 332 -1.13 -17.52 4.83
C ALA A 332 -0.08 -17.88 5.89
N ASP A 333 0.95 -18.60 5.46
CA ASP A 333 2.12 -18.94 6.27
C ASP A 333 3.19 -17.83 6.23
N THR A 334 2.98 -16.79 5.42
CA THR A 334 3.89 -15.66 5.25
C THR A 334 3.14 -14.33 5.35
N PRO A 335 3.80 -13.21 5.66
CA PRO A 335 3.15 -11.89 5.69
C PRO A 335 2.84 -11.32 4.31
N MET A 336 3.31 -11.96 3.24
CA MET A 336 3.23 -11.48 1.85
C MET A 336 1.80 -11.15 1.39
N PRO A 337 0.78 -12.02 1.60
CA PRO A 337 -0.58 -11.69 1.19
C PRO A 337 -1.12 -10.42 1.84
N LEU A 338 -0.88 -10.23 3.12
CA LEU A 338 -1.30 -9.01 3.82
C LEU A 338 -0.52 -7.78 3.34
N LEU A 339 0.80 -7.89 3.14
CA LEU A 339 1.63 -6.81 2.61
C LEU A 339 1.17 -6.38 1.21
N TYR A 340 0.91 -7.33 0.31
CA TYR A 340 0.44 -7.03 -1.04
C TYR A 340 -0.98 -6.43 -1.02
N GLN A 341 -1.92 -7.07 -0.37
CA GLN A 341 -3.33 -6.65 -0.38
C GLN A 341 -3.53 -5.32 0.34
N SER A 342 -2.73 -5.05 1.38
CA SER A 342 -2.75 -3.76 2.07
C SER A 342 -1.97 -2.65 1.34
N GLY A 343 -1.24 -2.97 0.26
CA GLY A 343 -0.54 -1.99 -0.58
C GLY A 343 0.89 -1.66 -0.15
N TYR A 344 1.51 -2.46 0.71
CA TYR A 344 2.94 -2.34 1.01
C TYR A 344 3.82 -2.96 -0.07
N LEU A 345 3.27 -3.94 -0.80
CA LEU A 345 3.86 -4.52 -2.00
C LEU A 345 2.94 -4.32 -3.20
N THR A 346 3.51 -4.34 -4.38
CA THR A 346 2.82 -4.26 -5.66
C THR A 346 3.53 -5.13 -6.69
N ILE A 347 2.91 -5.37 -7.84
CA ILE A 347 3.53 -6.09 -8.95
C ILE A 347 4.61 -5.20 -9.59
N ALA A 348 5.83 -5.71 -9.74
CA ALA A 348 6.90 -5.07 -10.51
C ALA A 348 6.89 -5.53 -11.96
N SER A 349 6.71 -6.84 -12.18
CA SER A 349 6.65 -7.46 -13.50
C SER A 349 5.94 -8.80 -13.43
N TYR A 350 5.59 -9.33 -14.60
CA TYR A 350 4.98 -10.65 -14.75
C TYR A 350 5.63 -11.39 -15.92
N ASP A 351 6.06 -12.62 -15.69
CA ASP A 351 6.51 -13.53 -16.73
C ASP A 351 5.35 -14.45 -17.15
N PRO A 352 4.82 -14.30 -18.36
CA PRO A 352 3.69 -15.10 -18.83
C PRO A 352 4.05 -16.56 -19.13
N LEU A 353 5.33 -16.87 -19.37
CA LEU A 353 5.81 -18.23 -19.65
C LEU A 353 5.89 -19.04 -18.36
N LEU A 354 6.50 -18.48 -17.34
CA LEU A 354 6.67 -19.11 -16.04
C LEU A 354 5.46 -18.89 -15.10
N LYS A 355 4.57 -17.94 -15.44
CA LYS A 355 3.45 -17.47 -14.60
C LYS A 355 3.93 -16.94 -13.24
N LEU A 356 5.10 -16.32 -13.24
CA LEU A 356 5.72 -15.72 -12.07
C LEU A 356 5.53 -14.21 -12.04
N TYR A 357 5.23 -13.71 -10.88
CA TYR A 357 5.18 -12.28 -10.59
C TYR A 357 6.43 -11.87 -9.81
N VAL A 358 6.96 -10.70 -10.09
CA VAL A 358 7.94 -10.06 -9.21
C VAL A 358 7.20 -9.01 -8.41
N LEU A 359 7.30 -9.07 -7.08
CA LEU A 359 6.73 -8.04 -6.20
C LEU A 359 7.79 -7.02 -5.81
N LYS A 360 7.36 -5.76 -5.59
CA LYS A 360 8.22 -4.66 -5.12
C LYS A 360 7.49 -3.76 -4.15
N ILE A 361 8.22 -2.97 -3.36
CA ILE A 361 7.67 -1.82 -2.64
C ILE A 361 7.35 -0.73 -3.69
N PRO A 362 6.11 -0.17 -3.72
CA PRO A 362 5.68 0.68 -4.83
C PRO A 362 6.48 1.98 -4.96
N ASN A 363 6.76 2.69 -3.86
CA ASN A 363 7.36 4.01 -3.89
C ASN A 363 8.02 4.39 -2.55
N ASN A 364 8.60 5.59 -2.49
CA ASN A 364 9.32 6.06 -1.31
C ASN A 364 8.41 6.31 -0.10
N GLU A 365 7.16 6.75 -0.31
CA GLU A 365 6.22 6.95 0.79
C GLU A 365 5.99 5.63 1.54
N VAL A 366 5.70 4.56 0.79
CA VAL A 366 5.43 3.23 1.37
C VAL A 366 6.69 2.64 2.00
N ARG A 367 7.84 2.77 1.31
CA ARG A 367 9.13 2.30 1.82
C ARG A 367 9.46 2.90 3.18
N LYS A 368 9.37 4.22 3.28
CA LYS A 368 9.64 4.93 4.55
C LYS A 368 8.65 4.53 5.63
N GLY A 369 7.36 4.50 5.31
CA GLY A 369 6.36 4.12 6.30
C GLY A 369 6.51 2.68 6.78
N LEU A 370 6.90 1.74 5.92
CA LEU A 370 7.19 0.37 6.34
C LEU A 370 8.39 0.34 7.30
N ILE A 371 9.44 1.10 7.01
CA ILE A 371 10.61 1.24 7.89
C ILE A 371 10.21 1.85 9.24
N ASP A 372 9.46 2.95 9.23
CA ASP A 372 8.98 3.62 10.45
C ASP A 372 8.12 2.68 11.32
N CYS A 373 7.40 1.74 10.70
CA CYS A 373 6.64 0.71 11.40
C CYS A 373 7.53 -0.40 11.99
N LEU A 374 8.54 -0.84 11.24
CA LEU A 374 9.42 -1.93 11.66
C LEU A 374 10.43 -1.50 12.73
N MET A 375 10.92 -0.26 12.64
CA MET A 375 11.94 0.26 13.54
C MET A 375 11.61 0.11 15.05
N PRO A 376 10.41 0.49 15.53
CA PRO A 376 10.06 0.29 16.94
C PRO A 376 10.04 -1.18 17.36
N ILE A 377 9.67 -2.09 16.44
CA ILE A 377 9.65 -3.54 16.70
C ILE A 377 11.08 -4.06 16.80
N ILE A 378 11.92 -3.72 15.83
CA ILE A 378 13.31 -4.21 15.72
C ILE A 378 14.17 -3.63 16.83
N LEU A 379 13.99 -2.37 17.20
CA LEU A 379 14.87 -1.70 18.13
C LEU A 379 14.32 -1.65 19.56
N LYS A 380 13.08 -2.08 19.77
CA LYS A 380 12.35 -1.92 21.06
C LYS A 380 12.42 -0.48 21.59
N ARG A 381 12.37 0.53 20.69
CA ARG A 381 12.54 1.96 20.98
C ARG A 381 11.44 2.80 20.34
N THR A 382 11.29 4.02 20.85
CA THR A 382 10.35 5.00 20.28
C THR A 382 10.91 5.66 19.00
N VAL A 383 10.03 6.16 18.14
CA VAL A 383 10.40 6.92 16.92
C VAL A 383 11.25 8.15 17.27
N ALA A 384 11.01 8.78 18.44
CA ALA A 384 11.76 9.94 18.91
C ALA A 384 13.25 9.64 19.14
N ASP A 385 13.59 8.43 19.62
CA ASP A 385 14.98 8.04 19.88
C ASP A 385 15.80 7.87 18.60
N ASN A 386 15.12 7.64 17.46
CA ASN A 386 15.75 7.44 16.16
C ASN A 386 16.07 8.74 15.44
N ASN A 387 15.36 9.84 15.74
CA ASN A 387 15.55 11.13 15.07
C ASN A 387 16.96 11.69 15.27
N GLY A 388 17.59 11.44 16.41
CA GLY A 388 18.96 11.87 16.69
C GLY A 388 19.98 11.20 15.77
N LEU A 389 19.84 9.88 15.52
CA LEU A 389 20.69 9.15 14.58
C LEU A 389 20.53 9.65 13.16
N VAL A 390 19.27 9.74 12.69
CA VAL A 390 18.96 10.21 11.33
C VAL A 390 19.55 11.59 11.09
N THR A 391 19.40 12.52 12.04
CA THR A 391 19.95 13.87 11.93
C THR A 391 21.48 13.85 11.89
N ALA A 392 22.14 13.04 12.72
CA ALA A 392 23.60 12.94 12.73
C ALA A 392 24.13 12.33 11.42
N MET A 393 23.53 11.25 10.94
CA MET A 393 23.90 10.61 9.67
C MET A 393 23.63 11.54 8.48
N ALA A 394 22.49 12.21 8.45
CA ALA A 394 22.15 13.16 7.39
C ALA A 394 23.18 14.29 7.30
N LYS A 395 23.52 14.92 8.42
CA LYS A 395 24.55 15.98 8.46
C LYS A 395 25.90 15.48 7.97
N ALA A 396 26.29 14.26 8.34
CA ALA A 396 27.55 13.66 7.92
C ALA A 396 27.55 13.40 6.38
N ILE A 397 26.49 12.82 5.84
CA ILE A 397 26.36 12.54 4.41
C ILE A 397 26.33 13.85 3.58
N PHE A 398 25.62 14.89 4.04
CA PHE A 398 25.62 16.19 3.37
C PHE A 398 26.99 16.89 3.40
N SER A 399 27.82 16.60 4.40
CA SER A 399 29.21 17.07 4.45
C SER A 399 30.19 16.12 3.74
N CYS A 400 29.69 15.13 2.99
CA CYS A 400 30.47 14.10 2.27
C CYS A 400 31.41 13.30 3.20
N ASP A 401 31.04 13.15 4.47
CA ASP A 401 31.81 12.45 5.52
C ASP A 401 31.12 11.14 5.87
N LEU A 402 31.34 10.12 5.05
CA LEU A 402 30.77 8.77 5.28
C LEU A 402 31.29 8.17 6.60
N GLY A 403 32.52 8.44 6.98
CA GLY A 403 33.11 7.94 8.23
C GLY A 403 32.36 8.39 9.47
N LYS A 404 31.96 9.67 9.53
CA LYS A 404 31.07 10.16 10.61
C LYS A 404 29.69 9.52 10.58
N ALA A 405 29.12 9.27 9.40
CA ALA A 405 27.84 8.58 9.29
C ALA A 405 27.93 7.14 9.83
N LEU A 406 29.00 6.39 9.48
CA LEU A 406 29.25 5.04 9.97
C LEU A 406 29.55 5.02 11.47
N THR A 407 30.25 6.03 12.02
CA THR A 407 30.48 6.17 13.45
C THR A 407 29.18 6.40 14.22
N ALA A 408 28.27 7.22 13.69
CA ALA A 408 26.94 7.41 14.25
C ALA A 408 26.13 6.10 14.21
N LEU A 409 26.17 5.37 13.09
CA LEU A 409 25.53 4.07 12.92
C LEU A 409 26.09 3.03 13.91
N ARG A 410 27.42 2.97 14.09
CA ARG A 410 28.06 2.10 15.08
C ARG A 410 27.58 2.37 16.51
N SER A 411 27.51 3.65 16.88
CA SER A 411 26.98 4.07 18.19
C SER A 411 25.51 3.68 18.39
N TYR A 412 24.76 3.60 17.31
CA TYR A 412 23.37 3.19 17.31
C TYR A 412 23.23 1.68 17.45
N ILE A 413 23.98 0.91 16.66
CA ILE A 413 24.02 -0.57 16.74
C ILE A 413 24.38 -1.03 18.14
N ALA A 414 25.35 -0.37 18.82
CA ALA A 414 25.73 -0.67 20.18
C ALA A 414 24.60 -0.57 21.22
N LYS A 415 23.53 0.09 20.89
CA LYS A 415 22.37 0.28 21.77
C LYS A 415 21.24 -0.70 21.51
N ILE A 416 21.36 -1.59 20.54
CA ILE A 416 20.34 -2.59 20.18
C ILE A 416 20.32 -3.70 21.24
N PRO A 417 19.15 -4.04 21.83
CA PRO A 417 19.04 -5.12 22.80
C PRO A 417 19.41 -6.49 22.20
N TYR A 418 20.03 -7.35 23.02
CA TYR A 418 20.51 -8.66 22.57
C TYR A 418 19.43 -9.69 22.25
N ASP A 419 18.21 -9.48 22.77
CA ASP A 419 17.07 -10.39 22.70
C ASP A 419 16.12 -10.13 21.50
N ILE A 420 16.58 -9.37 20.51
CA ILE A 420 15.79 -9.04 19.30
C ILE A 420 15.77 -10.21 18.32
N ILE A 421 16.85 -10.98 18.28
CA ILE A 421 17.00 -12.15 17.43
C ILE A 421 16.98 -13.38 18.34
N THR A 422 16.28 -14.44 17.92
CA THR A 422 16.29 -15.71 18.66
C THR A 422 17.70 -16.31 18.67
N LYS A 423 17.95 -17.22 19.60
CA LYS A 423 19.26 -17.88 19.70
C LYS A 423 19.56 -18.69 18.44
N GLU A 424 18.55 -19.37 17.91
CA GLU A 424 18.63 -20.17 16.68
C GLU A 424 18.95 -19.30 15.46
N GLU A 425 18.29 -18.14 15.31
CA GLU A 425 18.57 -17.18 14.23
C GLU A 425 19.98 -16.58 14.37
N TRP A 426 20.45 -16.36 15.62
CA TRP A 426 21.79 -15.84 15.88
C TRP A 426 22.89 -16.86 15.56
N GLU A 427 22.64 -18.14 15.73
CA GLU A 427 23.56 -19.22 15.38
C GLU A 427 23.67 -19.44 13.84
N CYS A 428 22.72 -18.96 13.05
CA CYS A 428 22.73 -19.00 11.60
C CYS A 428 23.49 -17.78 11.01
N ASN A 429 24.55 -18.01 10.26
CA ASN A 429 25.35 -16.94 9.63
C ASN A 429 24.53 -16.08 8.67
N GLU A 430 23.69 -16.70 7.85
CA GLU A 430 22.85 -16.01 6.88
C GLU A 430 21.84 -15.08 7.57
N SER A 431 21.24 -15.52 8.68
CA SER A 431 20.29 -14.72 9.44
C SER A 431 20.96 -13.51 10.12
N ARG A 432 22.19 -13.67 10.62
CA ARG A 432 22.98 -12.56 11.19
C ARG A 432 23.33 -11.52 10.13
N GLU A 433 23.79 -11.97 8.98
CA GLU A 433 24.14 -11.08 7.88
C GLU A 433 22.90 -10.32 7.40
N ALA A 434 21.76 -11.01 7.20
CA ALA A 434 20.49 -10.41 6.83
C ALA A 434 20.02 -9.36 7.86
N PHE A 435 20.18 -9.63 9.15
CA PHE A 435 19.82 -8.68 10.21
C PHE A 435 20.64 -7.38 10.14
N TYR A 436 21.95 -7.48 10.00
CA TYR A 436 22.79 -6.28 9.91
C TYR A 436 22.58 -5.52 8.60
N LYS A 437 22.38 -6.22 7.49
CA LYS A 437 21.98 -5.62 6.21
C LYS A 437 20.69 -4.84 6.37
N LEU A 438 19.69 -5.44 7.02
CA LEU A 438 18.41 -4.78 7.31
C LEU A 438 18.62 -3.52 8.17
N LEU A 439 19.39 -3.57 9.24
CA LEU A 439 19.66 -2.41 10.10
C LEU A 439 20.32 -1.25 9.34
N ILE A 440 21.35 -1.56 8.58
CA ILE A 440 22.07 -0.57 7.77
C ILE A 440 21.16 0.01 6.71
N TYR A 441 20.44 -0.85 5.97
CA TYR A 441 19.46 -0.44 4.98
C TYR A 441 18.41 0.48 5.57
N MET A 442 17.84 0.14 6.74
CA MET A 442 16.85 0.97 7.41
C MET A 442 17.41 2.32 7.83
N ALA A 443 18.60 2.34 8.44
CA ALA A 443 19.26 3.56 8.86
C ALA A 443 19.52 4.53 7.71
N PHE A 444 20.02 4.04 6.59
CA PHE A 444 20.24 4.87 5.40
C PHE A 444 18.95 5.21 4.65
N SER A 445 17.95 4.32 4.63
CA SER A 445 16.65 4.60 4.02
C SER A 445 15.87 5.71 4.76
N MET A 446 16.11 5.88 6.06
CA MET A 446 15.55 7.02 6.81
C MET A 446 16.11 8.37 6.31
N LEU A 447 17.25 8.39 5.63
CA LEU A 447 17.82 9.57 5.01
C LEU A 447 17.15 9.93 3.67
N ASN A 448 16.32 9.06 3.09
CA ASN A 448 15.69 9.27 1.78
C ASN A 448 14.79 10.50 1.67
N SER A 449 14.32 11.05 2.79
CA SER A 449 13.66 12.36 2.81
C SER A 449 14.64 13.53 2.66
N ILE A 450 15.95 13.26 2.80
CA ILE A 450 17.02 14.26 2.87
C ILE A 450 18.08 13.97 1.80
N VAL A 451 18.31 12.70 1.45
CA VAL A 451 19.33 12.21 0.51
C VAL A 451 18.69 11.24 -0.46
N ASP A 452 19.04 11.31 -1.74
CA ASP A 452 18.56 10.38 -2.76
C ASP A 452 19.29 9.04 -2.60
N THR A 453 18.66 8.08 -1.89
CA THR A 453 19.23 6.74 -1.74
C THR A 453 18.50 5.79 -2.70
N GLU A 454 19.16 5.35 -3.77
CA GLU A 454 18.72 4.23 -4.60
C GLU A 454 19.55 2.99 -4.30
N VAL A 455 18.86 1.88 -4.02
CA VAL A 455 19.49 0.57 -3.79
C VAL A 455 19.11 -0.35 -4.93
N LYS A 456 19.87 -0.34 -6.04
CA LYS A 456 19.71 -1.31 -7.15
C LYS A 456 21.00 -1.52 -7.92
N SER A 457 21.35 -2.77 -8.19
CA SER A 457 22.35 -3.18 -9.17
C SER A 457 21.81 -4.32 -10.04
N VAL A 458 22.23 -4.35 -11.32
CA VAL A 458 21.75 -5.29 -12.34
C VAL A 458 22.46 -6.65 -12.28
N LEU A 459 23.68 -6.73 -11.74
CA LEU A 459 24.52 -7.94 -11.71
C LEU A 459 24.63 -8.58 -10.32
N GLY A 460 23.86 -8.13 -9.40
CA GLY A 460 23.88 -8.43 -7.98
C GLY A 460 23.50 -7.14 -7.25
N ARG A 461 23.15 -7.20 -5.98
CA ARG A 461 22.74 -6.02 -5.23
C ARG A 461 23.88 -5.61 -4.30
N ALA A 462 24.44 -4.41 -4.49
CA ALA A 462 25.16 -3.76 -3.39
C ALA A 462 24.21 -3.64 -2.20
N ASP A 463 24.74 -3.82 -1.00
CA ASP A 463 23.89 -3.78 0.20
C ASP A 463 23.24 -2.40 0.37
N VAL A 464 23.97 -1.31 0.09
CA VAL A 464 23.45 0.06 0.08
C VAL A 464 24.15 0.93 -0.95
N VAL A 465 23.40 1.73 -1.71
CA VAL A 465 23.93 2.82 -2.54
C VAL A 465 23.32 4.15 -2.10
N ILE A 466 24.15 5.12 -1.77
CA ILE A 466 23.72 6.46 -1.34
C ILE A 466 24.11 7.44 -2.45
N GLN A 467 23.14 8.18 -2.96
CA GLN A 467 23.38 9.19 -3.98
C GLN A 467 23.03 10.56 -3.42
N THR A 468 24.00 11.48 -3.45
CA THR A 468 23.81 12.91 -3.14
C THR A 468 23.87 13.72 -4.43
N ASN A 469 23.73 15.04 -4.33
CA ASN A 469 23.96 15.91 -5.50
C ASN A 469 25.41 15.87 -6.02
N ALA A 470 26.39 15.54 -5.18
CA ALA A 470 27.81 15.60 -5.48
C ALA A 470 28.52 14.24 -5.45
N ASP A 471 28.01 13.29 -4.68
CA ASP A 471 28.69 12.03 -4.39
C ASP A 471 27.78 10.82 -4.58
N ILE A 472 28.39 9.69 -4.92
CA ILE A 472 27.78 8.35 -4.92
C ILE A 472 28.63 7.46 -4.02
N PHE A 473 28.01 6.86 -3.00
CA PHE A 473 28.65 5.90 -2.12
C PHE A 473 28.05 4.51 -2.36
N VAL A 474 28.92 3.53 -2.65
CA VAL A 474 28.54 2.12 -2.83
C VAL A 474 29.07 1.34 -1.64
N LEU A 475 28.17 0.79 -0.81
CA LEU A 475 28.51 0.09 0.43
C LEU A 475 28.22 -1.40 0.30
N GLU A 476 29.16 -2.21 0.80
CA GLU A 476 29.00 -3.65 0.95
C GLU A 476 29.38 -4.07 2.37
N LEU A 477 28.61 -5.00 2.93
CA LEU A 477 28.73 -5.46 4.29
C LEU A 477 29.23 -6.90 4.35
N LYS A 478 30.09 -7.18 5.31
CA LYS A 478 30.49 -8.55 5.67
C LYS A 478 30.37 -8.76 7.19
N VAL A 479 29.92 -9.95 7.57
CA VAL A 479 29.86 -10.37 8.98
C VAL A 479 30.96 -11.40 9.21
N ASP A 480 31.77 -11.19 10.24
CA ASP A 480 32.92 -12.03 10.60
C ASP A 480 33.93 -12.25 9.45
N ASP A 481 34.09 -11.23 8.60
CA ASP A 481 34.99 -11.20 7.46
C ASP A 481 35.75 -9.85 7.45
N THR A 482 36.31 -9.41 6.33
CA THR A 482 37.09 -8.19 6.23
C THR A 482 36.42 -7.11 5.37
N ALA A 483 36.75 -5.84 5.65
CA ALA A 483 36.31 -4.72 4.83
C ALA A 483 36.94 -4.78 3.41
N GLU A 484 38.11 -5.35 3.29
CA GLU A 484 38.80 -5.60 2.04
C GLU A 484 38.03 -6.58 1.14
N ASN A 485 37.52 -7.69 1.71
CA ASN A 485 36.70 -8.67 0.97
C ASN A 485 35.36 -8.05 0.52
N ALA A 486 34.80 -7.16 1.31
CA ALA A 486 33.61 -6.40 0.92
C ALA A 486 33.91 -5.48 -0.28
N LEU A 487 35.02 -4.74 -0.27
CA LEU A 487 35.46 -3.91 -1.41
C LEU A 487 35.74 -4.76 -2.65
N GLN A 488 36.41 -5.92 -2.48
CA GLN A 488 36.66 -6.85 -3.59
C GLN A 488 35.34 -7.36 -4.20
N GLN A 489 34.31 -7.56 -3.41
CA GLN A 489 32.99 -7.94 -3.92
C GLN A 489 32.36 -6.82 -4.74
N ILE A 490 32.44 -5.56 -4.31
CA ILE A 490 31.96 -4.41 -5.09
C ILE A 490 32.59 -4.41 -6.49
N ASP A 491 33.92 -4.60 -6.55
CA ASP A 491 34.66 -4.58 -7.82
C ASP A 491 34.33 -5.82 -8.67
N SER A 492 34.37 -7.02 -8.10
CA SER A 492 34.17 -8.28 -8.85
C SER A 492 32.74 -8.44 -9.37
N LYS A 493 31.76 -7.85 -8.71
CA LYS A 493 30.35 -7.84 -9.12
C LYS A 493 29.96 -6.61 -9.94
N GLY A 494 30.89 -5.66 -10.14
CA GLY A 494 30.65 -4.48 -10.96
C GLY A 494 29.54 -3.56 -10.42
N TYR A 495 29.40 -3.44 -9.09
CA TYR A 495 28.33 -2.62 -8.48
C TYR A 495 28.46 -1.12 -8.80
N THR A 496 29.63 -0.67 -9.25
CA THR A 496 29.92 0.71 -9.65
C THR A 496 29.60 1.02 -11.11
N ILE A 497 29.52 0.00 -11.98
CA ILE A 497 29.33 0.17 -13.43
C ILE A 497 28.15 1.12 -13.79
N PRO A 498 26.98 1.06 -13.13
CA PRO A 498 25.87 1.96 -13.45
C PRO A 498 26.16 3.44 -13.21
N TYR A 499 27.22 3.76 -12.47
CA TYR A 499 27.55 5.12 -12.01
C TYR A 499 28.83 5.69 -12.64
N GLU A 500 29.56 4.92 -13.44
CA GLU A 500 30.85 5.35 -14.04
C GLU A 500 30.71 6.57 -14.97
N ALA A 501 29.57 6.70 -15.65
CA ALA A 501 29.29 7.82 -16.55
C ALA A 501 28.53 8.98 -15.88
N ASP A 502 28.24 8.91 -14.58
CA ASP A 502 27.38 9.87 -13.86
C ASP A 502 28.05 11.24 -13.65
N GLY A 503 29.36 11.26 -13.49
CA GLY A 503 30.17 12.48 -13.31
C GLY A 503 30.24 12.98 -11.85
N ARG A 504 29.51 12.36 -10.91
CA ARG A 504 29.65 12.60 -9.47
C ARG A 504 30.84 11.82 -8.91
N LYS A 505 31.33 12.26 -7.74
CA LYS A 505 32.41 11.56 -7.04
C LYS A 505 31.89 10.19 -6.57
N LEU A 506 32.56 9.12 -7.01
CA LEU A 506 32.24 7.75 -6.63
C LEU A 506 33.17 7.27 -5.50
N THR A 507 32.58 6.78 -4.42
CA THR A 507 33.31 6.23 -3.27
C THR A 507 32.76 4.83 -2.95
N LYS A 508 33.66 3.84 -2.89
CA LYS A 508 33.34 2.47 -2.46
C LYS A 508 33.62 2.33 -0.96
N CYS A 509 32.79 1.57 -0.25
CA CYS A 509 32.95 1.33 1.17
C CYS A 509 32.71 -0.14 1.53
N GLY A 510 33.72 -0.80 2.08
CA GLY A 510 33.60 -2.10 2.72
C GLY A 510 33.40 -1.93 4.23
N ILE A 511 32.40 -2.60 4.78
CA ILE A 511 32.06 -2.57 6.21
C ILE A 511 32.15 -3.99 6.78
N CYS A 512 32.92 -4.15 7.86
CA CYS A 512 32.99 -5.38 8.62
C CYS A 512 32.25 -5.24 9.94
N ILE A 513 31.39 -6.22 10.23
CA ILE A 513 30.71 -6.39 11.52
C ILE A 513 31.23 -7.66 12.16
N SER A 514 31.56 -7.59 13.45
CA SER A 514 31.86 -8.78 14.26
C SER A 514 30.59 -9.28 14.95
N SER A 515 30.28 -10.56 14.79
CA SER A 515 29.17 -11.20 15.49
C SER A 515 29.43 -11.32 17.00
N SER A 516 30.69 -11.43 17.41
CA SER A 516 31.09 -11.47 18.83
C SER A 516 30.98 -10.09 19.49
N ALA A 517 31.47 -9.03 18.82
CA ALA A 517 31.32 -7.64 19.27
C ALA A 517 29.91 -7.09 19.04
N ARG A 518 29.11 -7.74 18.22
CA ARG A 518 27.77 -7.30 17.77
C ARG A 518 27.75 -5.86 17.25
N ASN A 519 28.79 -5.47 16.53
CA ASN A 519 28.94 -4.10 16.07
C ASN A 519 29.89 -3.99 14.87
N ILE A 520 29.92 -2.80 14.24
CA ILE A 520 30.92 -2.45 13.24
C ILE A 520 32.30 -2.41 13.92
N THR A 521 33.23 -3.21 13.42
CA THR A 521 34.61 -3.29 13.92
C THR A 521 35.63 -2.69 12.95
N HIS A 522 35.30 -2.65 11.67
CA HIS A 522 36.20 -2.09 10.66
C HIS A 522 35.40 -1.57 9.48
N TRP A 523 35.77 -0.46 8.94
CA TRP A 523 35.33 0.00 7.62
C TRP A 523 36.50 0.66 6.88
N ARG A 524 36.48 0.52 5.54
CA ARG A 524 37.45 1.12 4.64
C ARG A 524 36.73 1.69 3.43
N THR A 525 37.09 2.92 3.05
CA THR A 525 36.58 3.57 1.83
C THR A 525 37.71 3.74 0.81
N THR A 526 37.34 3.54 -0.46
CA THR A 526 38.23 3.79 -1.57
C THR A 526 37.54 4.70 -2.61
N ASP A 527 38.33 5.43 -3.40
CA ASP A 527 37.84 6.11 -4.59
C ASP A 527 37.52 5.10 -5.72
N ALA A 528 37.13 5.61 -6.89
CA ALA A 528 36.86 4.79 -8.08
C ALA A 528 38.08 3.95 -8.51
N ASP A 529 39.27 4.50 -8.37
CA ASP A 529 40.53 3.88 -8.78
C ASP A 529 41.10 2.89 -7.75
N GLY A 530 40.43 2.76 -6.59
CA GLY A 530 40.84 1.84 -5.52
C GLY A 530 41.80 2.44 -4.49
N ASN A 531 42.13 3.76 -4.58
CA ASN A 531 42.97 4.38 -3.56
C ASN A 531 42.19 4.56 -2.27
N VAL A 532 42.80 4.27 -1.12
CA VAL A 532 42.18 4.41 0.20
C VAL A 532 41.95 5.89 0.49
N VAL A 533 40.69 6.24 0.77
CA VAL A 533 40.28 7.60 1.13
C VAL A 533 40.17 7.76 2.63
N ASP A 534 39.59 6.77 3.31
CA ASP A 534 39.43 6.77 4.77
C ASP A 534 39.33 5.33 5.29
N GLU A 535 39.80 5.09 6.51
CA GLU A 535 39.74 3.77 7.14
C GLU A 535 39.69 3.93 8.65
N GLN A 536 38.86 3.12 9.29
CA GLN A 536 38.81 3.06 10.74
C GLN A 536 38.62 1.64 11.26
N LYS A 537 39.48 1.25 12.22
CA LYS A 537 39.41 0.00 12.96
C LYS A 537 39.07 0.30 14.40
N PHE A 538 38.19 -0.50 14.97
CA PHE A 538 37.83 -0.43 16.40
C PHE A 538 38.28 -1.70 17.09
N ASN A 539 38.79 -1.54 18.30
CA ASN A 539 39.09 -2.70 19.15
C ASN A 539 37.79 -3.44 19.49
N SER A 540 37.77 -4.76 19.24
CA SER A 540 36.65 -5.66 19.52
C SER A 540 36.43 -5.84 21.02
#